data_1fce4a239af1f71a15e0f411de10f8ef
#
_entry.id   1fce4a239af1f71a15e0f411de10f8ef
#
_cell.length_a   1.000
_cell.length_b   1.000
_cell.length_c   1.000
_cell.angle_alpha   90.00
_cell.angle_beta   90.00
_cell.angle_gamma   90.00
#
_symmetry.space_group_name_H-M   'P 1'
#
loop_
_entity.id
_entity.type
_entity.pdbx_description
1 polymer ?
#
loop_
_entity_poly.entity_id
_entity_poly.type
_entity_poly.pdbx_seq_one_letter_code
_entity_poly.pdbx_strand_id
1 'polypeptide(L)'
;MNKQLIAAPLLLSLAGLASAQSSVTLYGIVDAGVTYRSNERVGTAGAYTGHSSVGLTTGNLSGSRWGIKGSEDLGGGLRALFVLENGFDITNGTSGQGGRQFGRQAFVGVGSDRYGSITLGRQYTSLDDFVSPVGPSSFIGGFGAHPGDIDDLDQTARVDSSIKYTSANYAGFTFGALYGFGGQPGSMKQRNTWSVGAAYAAGPLRVGVGYERSDNSKTGATDTTLGKWQSTDDGLFNSSINEGYASAQSQQIIATGATYDFGPAVVGVNYSNVQYRSGDRSLFSGHATFNVAGVFARWNVRPQTQLFAGYSYTRGSDVDGIDDRAQYHNVTLGAVYDLSKRTSVYLLGAYQHASGMTLDALGRPVAATASVSDKANGHSSDTQSQAIVSLGLRQRF
;
A
#
# COMPACT_ATOMS: atom_id res chain seq x y z
N MET A 1 -81.45 2.27 -29.54
CA MET A 1 -80.09 2.22 -30.12
C MET A 1 -79.12 2.46 -29.03
N ASN A 2 -78.70 1.39 -28.34
CA ASN A 2 -77.71 1.48 -27.20
C ASN A 2 -76.30 1.23 -27.72
N LYS A 3 -75.43 2.22 -27.63
CA LYS A 3 -74.04 2.05 -27.86
C LYS A 3 -73.38 1.66 -26.52
N GLN A 4 -73.06 0.38 -26.38
CA GLN A 4 -72.25 -0.11 -25.29
C GLN A 4 -70.76 0.24 -25.61
N LEU A 5 -70.21 1.12 -24.81
CA LEU A 5 -68.78 1.39 -24.75
C LEU A 5 -68.14 0.20 -24.04
N ILE A 6 -67.35 -0.58 -24.78
CA ILE A 6 -66.45 -1.59 -24.22
C ILE A 6 -65.22 -0.84 -23.71
N ALA A 7 -65.15 -0.61 -22.40
CA ALA A 7 -63.96 -0.18 -21.72
C ALA A 7 -63.06 -1.40 -21.56
N ALA A 8 -62.00 -1.49 -22.35
CA ALA A 8 -60.94 -2.44 -22.13
C ALA A 8 -60.18 -2.05 -20.86
N PRO A 9 -59.95 -2.92 -19.88
CA PRO A 9 -59.10 -2.65 -18.76
C PRO A 9 -57.65 -2.68 -19.28
N LEU A 10 -57.04 -1.50 -19.38
CA LEU A 10 -55.62 -1.37 -19.48
C LEU A 10 -55.05 -1.89 -18.16
N LEU A 11 -54.74 -3.18 -18.09
CA LEU A 11 -53.94 -3.77 -17.05
C LEU A 11 -52.59 -3.08 -17.08
N LEU A 12 -52.43 -2.12 -16.20
CA LEU A 12 -51.12 -1.68 -15.75
C LEU A 12 -50.39 -2.92 -15.22
N SER A 13 -49.59 -3.52 -16.06
CA SER A 13 -48.44 -4.28 -15.61
C SER A 13 -47.46 -3.26 -14.98
N LEU A 14 -47.73 -2.86 -13.77
CA LEU A 14 -46.71 -2.42 -12.83
C LEU A 14 -45.83 -3.63 -12.64
N ALA A 15 -44.93 -3.83 -13.61
CA ALA A 15 -43.72 -4.58 -13.38
C ALA A 15 -43.17 -4.05 -12.07
N GLY A 16 -43.15 -4.90 -11.06
CA GLY A 16 -42.61 -4.55 -9.78
C GLY A 16 -41.27 -3.90 -10.04
N LEU A 17 -41.14 -2.64 -9.63
CA LEU A 17 -39.86 -2.00 -9.42
C LEU A 17 -39.16 -2.93 -8.46
N ALA A 18 -38.33 -3.83 -8.99
CA ALA A 18 -37.33 -4.51 -8.19
C ALA A 18 -36.61 -3.36 -7.50
N SER A 19 -36.88 -3.18 -6.20
CA SER A 19 -36.13 -2.23 -5.37
C SER A 19 -34.70 -2.71 -5.42
N ALA A 20 -33.93 -2.21 -6.36
CA ALA A 20 -32.52 -2.38 -6.38
C ALA A 20 -32.05 -1.89 -5.01
N GLN A 21 -31.66 -2.80 -4.14
CA GLN A 21 -31.29 -2.48 -2.76
C GLN A 21 -29.93 -1.78 -2.80
N SER A 22 -29.96 -0.48 -3.11
CA SER A 22 -28.76 0.37 -3.10
C SER A 22 -28.33 0.52 -1.65
N SER A 23 -27.09 0.15 -1.37
CA SER A 23 -26.49 0.34 -0.06
C SER A 23 -25.35 1.35 -0.15
N VAL A 24 -25.40 2.36 0.72
CA VAL A 24 -24.27 3.29 0.94
C VAL A 24 -23.82 3.13 2.37
N THR A 25 -22.53 2.87 2.56
CA THR A 25 -21.93 2.64 3.87
C THR A 25 -20.87 3.71 4.12
N LEU A 26 -21.00 4.43 5.22
CA LEU A 26 -19.91 5.20 5.80
C LEU A 26 -19.05 4.27 6.67
N TYR A 27 -17.75 4.35 6.53
CA TYR A 27 -16.81 3.56 7.32
C TYR A 27 -15.55 4.35 7.62
N GLY A 28 -14.78 3.90 8.60
CA GLY A 28 -13.51 4.54 8.89
C GLY A 28 -12.71 3.89 10.00
N ILE A 29 -11.49 4.39 10.13
CA ILE A 29 -10.52 4.03 11.17
C ILE A 29 -9.88 5.33 11.65
N VAL A 30 -9.80 5.47 12.96
CA VAL A 30 -9.02 6.51 13.64
C VAL A 30 -7.98 5.79 14.48
N ASP A 31 -6.72 6.08 14.22
CA ASP A 31 -5.58 5.42 14.85
C ASP A 31 -4.53 6.47 15.22
N ALA A 32 -4.24 6.61 16.51
CA ALA A 32 -3.25 7.53 17.04
C ALA A 32 -2.40 6.87 18.12
N GLY A 33 -1.12 7.23 18.16
CA GLY A 33 -0.19 6.73 19.17
C GLY A 33 0.86 7.76 19.56
N VAL A 34 1.35 7.62 20.79
CA VAL A 34 2.58 8.30 21.21
C VAL A 34 3.74 7.44 20.76
N THR A 35 4.60 8.00 19.94
CA THR A 35 5.70 7.29 19.30
C THR A 35 7.05 7.92 19.67
N TYR A 36 7.95 7.09 20.15
CA TYR A 36 9.37 7.39 20.29
C TYR A 36 10.12 6.91 19.05
N ARG A 37 11.02 7.73 18.51
CA ARG A 37 11.95 7.39 17.44
C ARG A 37 13.37 7.76 17.86
N SER A 38 14.31 6.85 17.70
CA SER A 38 15.73 7.18 17.86
C SER A 38 16.31 7.65 16.53
N ASN A 39 17.30 8.53 16.59
CA ASN A 39 18.13 8.93 15.45
C ASN A 39 17.35 9.41 14.22
N GLU A 40 16.19 10.03 14.40
CA GLU A 40 15.41 10.59 13.31
C GLU A 40 16.20 11.64 12.55
N ARG A 41 16.26 11.51 11.22
CA ARG A 41 17.01 12.38 10.34
C ARG A 41 16.37 13.76 10.22
N VAL A 42 17.10 14.80 10.59
CA VAL A 42 16.70 16.21 10.48
C VAL A 42 17.70 16.96 9.62
N GLY A 43 17.22 17.88 8.78
CA GLY A 43 18.09 18.69 7.88
C GLY A 43 17.79 18.46 6.40
N THR A 44 18.75 18.78 5.57
CA THR A 44 18.67 18.68 4.10
C THR A 44 19.72 17.73 3.55
N ALA A 45 19.55 17.29 2.31
CA ALA A 45 20.50 16.39 1.64
C ALA A 45 21.94 16.90 1.72
N GLY A 46 22.81 16.09 2.32
CA GLY A 46 24.25 16.41 2.55
C GLY A 46 24.55 17.10 3.88
N ALA A 47 23.53 17.43 4.70
CA ALA A 47 23.69 18.05 6.03
C ALA A 47 22.64 17.54 7.03
N TYR A 48 22.51 16.22 7.11
CA TYR A 48 21.60 15.58 8.07
C TYR A 48 22.25 15.41 9.44
N THR A 49 21.40 15.44 10.47
CA THR A 49 21.74 15.11 11.86
C THR A 49 20.66 14.21 12.45
N GLY A 50 21.05 13.28 13.31
CA GLY A 50 20.15 12.35 13.98
C GLY A 50 19.74 12.81 15.36
N HIS A 51 18.45 12.91 15.63
CA HIS A 51 17.92 13.25 16.95
C HIS A 51 16.81 12.27 17.35
N SER A 52 16.70 12.00 18.65
CA SER A 52 15.55 11.26 19.15
C SER A 52 14.33 12.17 19.27
N SER A 53 13.18 11.66 18.91
CA SER A 53 11.92 12.38 18.98
C SER A 53 10.85 11.59 19.75
N VAL A 54 9.90 12.30 20.35
CA VAL A 54 8.67 11.77 20.90
C VAL A 54 7.54 12.65 20.41
N GLY A 55 6.49 12.04 19.85
CA GLY A 55 5.35 12.81 19.35
C GLY A 55 4.12 11.94 19.15
N LEU A 56 2.99 12.61 18.91
CA LEU A 56 1.79 11.93 18.42
C LEU A 56 1.99 11.56 16.95
N THR A 57 1.53 10.37 16.60
CA THR A 57 1.56 9.85 15.24
C THR A 57 0.21 9.28 14.86
N THR A 58 -0.03 9.16 13.57
CA THR A 58 -1.28 8.68 13.00
C THR A 58 -1.08 7.35 12.28
N GLY A 59 -2.04 6.44 12.40
CA GLY A 59 -2.11 5.28 11.52
C GLY A 59 -1.05 4.19 11.74
N ASN A 60 -0.47 4.08 12.93
CA ASN A 60 0.62 3.14 13.19
C ASN A 60 0.22 1.67 13.00
N LEU A 61 -0.93 1.26 13.53
CA LEU A 61 -1.48 -0.08 13.35
C LEU A 61 -2.39 -0.17 12.12
N SER A 62 -3.07 0.94 11.77
CA SER A 62 -3.94 0.99 10.58
C SER A 62 -4.11 2.44 10.15
N GLY A 63 -3.67 2.82 8.96
CA GLY A 63 -3.77 4.19 8.45
C GLY A 63 -5.13 4.83 8.71
N SER A 64 -5.15 6.00 9.37
CA SER A 64 -6.37 6.74 9.68
C SER A 64 -7.07 7.15 8.39
N ARG A 65 -8.37 6.83 8.29
CA ARG A 65 -9.17 7.01 7.08
C ARG A 65 -10.65 7.10 7.38
N TRP A 66 -11.36 7.74 6.49
CA TRP A 66 -12.81 7.62 6.39
C TRP A 66 -13.22 7.51 4.93
N GLY A 67 -14.35 6.89 4.66
CA GLY A 67 -14.81 6.74 3.29
C GLY A 67 -16.28 6.38 3.20
N ILE A 68 -16.80 6.54 2.00
CA ILE A 68 -18.12 6.05 1.60
C ILE A 68 -17.93 5.05 0.46
N LYS A 69 -18.66 3.95 0.55
CA LYS A 69 -18.75 2.96 -0.51
C LYS A 69 -20.22 2.63 -0.77
N GLY A 70 -20.52 2.38 -2.02
CA GLY A 70 -21.89 2.01 -2.40
C GLY A 70 -21.90 0.87 -3.39
N SER A 71 -23.02 0.15 -3.36
CA SER A 71 -23.34 -0.89 -4.33
C SER A 71 -24.80 -0.80 -4.68
N GLU A 72 -25.11 -0.84 -5.97
CA GLU A 72 -26.45 -0.85 -6.54
C GLU A 72 -26.62 -2.14 -7.35
N ASP A 73 -27.65 -2.91 -7.05
CA ASP A 73 -27.99 -4.10 -7.82
C ASP A 73 -28.63 -3.67 -9.15
N LEU A 74 -28.02 -4.07 -10.26
CA LEU A 74 -28.49 -3.79 -11.62
C LEU A 74 -29.34 -4.94 -12.19
N GLY A 75 -29.54 -5.99 -11.40
CA GLY A 75 -30.22 -7.22 -11.84
C GLY A 75 -29.28 -8.17 -12.59
N GLY A 76 -29.71 -9.43 -12.69
CA GLY A 76 -28.97 -10.45 -13.45
C GLY A 76 -27.59 -10.79 -12.88
N GLY A 77 -27.33 -10.51 -11.60
CA GLY A 77 -26.00 -10.71 -10.96
C GLY A 77 -24.98 -9.63 -11.30
N LEU A 78 -25.44 -8.50 -11.84
CA LEU A 78 -24.65 -7.30 -12.09
C LEU A 78 -24.87 -6.26 -11.00
N ARG A 79 -23.84 -5.48 -10.67
CA ARG A 79 -23.91 -4.36 -9.74
C ARG A 79 -23.03 -3.20 -10.18
N ALA A 80 -23.50 -1.98 -9.98
CA ALA A 80 -22.64 -0.81 -9.98
C ALA A 80 -22.01 -0.66 -8.59
N LEU A 81 -20.78 -0.15 -8.52
CA LEU A 81 -20.07 0.04 -7.26
C LEU A 81 -19.20 1.30 -7.31
N PHE A 82 -18.98 1.91 -6.17
CA PHE A 82 -18.05 3.01 -6.01
C PHE A 82 -17.40 2.99 -4.63
N VAL A 83 -16.20 3.59 -4.56
CA VAL A 83 -15.50 3.88 -3.30
C VAL A 83 -14.88 5.27 -3.40
N LEU A 84 -15.07 6.06 -2.35
CA LEU A 84 -14.37 7.32 -2.11
C LEU A 84 -13.77 7.24 -0.71
N GLU A 85 -12.43 7.23 -0.60
CA GLU A 85 -11.72 7.04 0.67
C GLU A 85 -10.66 8.12 0.87
N ASN A 86 -10.77 8.86 1.97
CA ASN A 86 -9.82 9.86 2.45
C ASN A 86 -8.88 9.24 3.47
N GLY A 87 -7.59 9.46 3.34
CA GLY A 87 -6.62 9.28 4.41
C GLY A 87 -6.36 10.61 5.11
N PHE A 88 -6.23 10.62 6.42
CA PHE A 88 -5.98 11.85 7.15
C PHE A 88 -4.98 11.65 8.30
N ASP A 89 -4.34 12.73 8.67
CA ASP A 89 -3.49 12.80 9.84
C ASP A 89 -4.32 13.29 11.03
N ILE A 90 -4.55 12.41 12.01
CA ILE A 90 -5.33 12.77 13.21
C ILE A 90 -4.63 13.78 14.11
N THR A 91 -3.31 13.93 13.98
CA THR A 91 -2.55 14.84 14.85
C THR A 91 -2.78 16.32 14.53
N ASN A 92 -3.19 16.61 13.29
CA ASN A 92 -3.38 17.99 12.81
C ASN A 92 -4.61 18.19 11.90
N GLY A 93 -5.32 17.10 11.53
CA GLY A 93 -6.55 17.13 10.72
C GLY A 93 -6.32 17.29 9.21
N THR A 94 -5.09 17.25 8.71
CA THR A 94 -4.81 17.40 7.28
C THR A 94 -5.13 16.11 6.52
N SER A 95 -5.53 16.25 5.23
CA SER A 95 -5.65 15.10 4.33
C SER A 95 -4.27 14.54 3.99
N GLY A 96 -4.17 13.22 3.97
CA GLY A 96 -2.98 12.48 3.52
C GLY A 96 -2.80 12.50 2.00
N GLN A 97 -1.86 11.69 1.52
CA GLN A 97 -1.60 11.46 0.09
C GLN A 97 -1.49 12.75 -0.72
N GLY A 98 -0.63 13.68 -0.25
CA GLY A 98 -0.41 14.96 -0.92
C GLY A 98 -1.58 15.95 -0.77
N GLY A 99 -2.37 15.84 0.30
CA GLY A 99 -3.50 16.75 0.57
C GLY A 99 -4.77 16.43 -0.21
N ARG A 100 -4.87 15.24 -0.84
CA ARG A 100 -6.05 14.86 -1.62
C ARG A 100 -7.22 14.50 -0.72
N GLN A 101 -8.43 14.99 -1.08
CA GLN A 101 -9.66 14.66 -0.35
C GLN A 101 -10.00 13.16 -0.40
N PHE A 102 -9.76 12.49 -1.51
CA PHE A 102 -9.94 11.04 -1.68
C PHE A 102 -8.64 10.40 -2.14
N GLY A 103 -7.57 10.65 -1.37
CA GLY A 103 -6.22 10.27 -1.73
C GLY A 103 -5.93 8.77 -1.64
N ARG A 104 -6.73 8.00 -0.90
CA ARG A 104 -6.55 6.56 -0.78
C ARG A 104 -7.20 5.82 -1.93
N GLN A 105 -8.50 6.05 -2.16
CA GLN A 105 -9.23 5.45 -3.27
C GLN A 105 -10.34 6.40 -3.76
N ALA A 106 -10.52 6.48 -5.06
CA ALA A 106 -11.61 7.21 -5.70
C ALA A 106 -11.93 6.52 -7.03
N PHE A 107 -12.90 5.61 -7.02
CA PHE A 107 -13.25 4.84 -8.22
C PHE A 107 -14.74 4.50 -8.30
N VAL A 108 -15.18 4.22 -9.52
CA VAL A 108 -16.50 3.67 -9.87
C VAL A 108 -16.31 2.43 -10.74
N GLY A 109 -17.24 1.52 -10.73
CA GLY A 109 -17.13 0.31 -11.55
C GLY A 109 -18.38 -0.51 -11.66
N VAL A 110 -18.26 -1.61 -12.39
CA VAL A 110 -19.30 -2.62 -12.56
C VAL A 110 -18.74 -3.96 -12.09
N GLY A 111 -19.52 -4.68 -11.31
CA GLY A 111 -19.21 -6.00 -10.81
C GLY A 111 -20.19 -7.04 -11.30
N SER A 112 -19.74 -8.28 -11.39
CA SER A 112 -20.53 -9.47 -11.65
C SER A 112 -20.10 -10.57 -10.68
N ASP A 113 -21.05 -11.27 -10.11
CA ASP A 113 -20.75 -12.38 -9.20
C ASP A 113 -20.03 -13.54 -9.90
N ARG A 114 -20.23 -13.67 -11.19
CA ARG A 114 -19.63 -14.73 -12.01
C ARG A 114 -18.28 -14.35 -12.58
N TYR A 115 -18.09 -13.08 -12.97
CA TYR A 115 -16.94 -12.67 -13.78
C TYR A 115 -15.98 -11.74 -13.04
N GLY A 116 -16.37 -11.23 -11.86
CA GLY A 116 -15.58 -10.25 -11.12
C GLY A 116 -15.96 -8.81 -11.43
N SER A 117 -15.04 -7.88 -11.33
CA SER A 117 -15.32 -6.44 -11.47
C SER A 117 -14.32 -5.72 -12.37
N ILE A 118 -14.80 -4.65 -13.00
CA ILE A 118 -13.96 -3.64 -13.67
C ILE A 118 -14.22 -2.31 -12.99
N THR A 119 -13.15 -1.64 -12.57
CA THR A 119 -13.19 -0.37 -11.86
C THR A 119 -12.30 0.68 -12.53
N LEU A 120 -12.72 1.94 -12.46
CA LEU A 120 -12.09 3.09 -13.10
C LEU A 120 -11.84 4.17 -12.07
N GLY A 121 -10.60 4.66 -11.95
CA GLY A 121 -10.26 5.76 -11.04
C GLY A 121 -8.89 5.62 -10.39
N ARG A 122 -8.76 6.18 -9.18
CA ARG A 122 -7.58 6.04 -8.32
C ARG A 122 -7.74 4.86 -7.39
N GLN A 123 -6.80 3.93 -7.42
CA GLN A 123 -6.91 2.65 -6.69
C GLN A 123 -5.54 2.03 -6.44
N TYR A 124 -5.54 1.03 -5.56
CA TYR A 124 -4.38 0.19 -5.29
C TYR A 124 -4.05 -0.72 -6.47
N THR A 125 -2.80 -1.16 -6.55
CA THR A 125 -2.31 -2.07 -7.58
C THR A 125 -2.79 -3.50 -7.37
N SER A 126 -2.56 -4.37 -8.35
CA SER A 126 -2.82 -5.80 -8.17
C SER A 126 -1.81 -6.45 -7.21
N LEU A 127 -0.62 -5.84 -7.06
CA LEU A 127 0.36 -6.29 -6.06
C LEU A 127 -0.22 -6.12 -4.65
N ASP A 128 -0.80 -4.95 -4.38
CA ASP A 128 -1.47 -4.65 -3.11
C ASP A 128 -2.68 -5.56 -2.85
N ASP A 129 -3.49 -5.80 -3.87
CA ASP A 129 -4.72 -6.59 -3.71
C ASP A 129 -4.42 -8.06 -3.38
N PHE A 130 -3.33 -8.63 -3.91
CA PHE A 130 -3.08 -10.07 -3.85
C PHE A 130 -1.89 -10.47 -2.96
N VAL A 131 -0.88 -9.62 -2.77
CA VAL A 131 0.30 -9.95 -1.97
C VAL A 131 0.28 -9.28 -0.59
N SER A 132 -0.08 -8.01 -0.49
CA SER A 132 -0.13 -7.30 0.80
C SER A 132 -0.97 -8.01 1.86
N PRO A 133 -2.11 -8.68 1.56
CA PRO A 133 -2.88 -9.41 2.57
C PRO A 133 -2.15 -10.58 3.22
N VAL A 134 -1.11 -11.10 2.58
CA VAL A 134 -0.24 -12.16 3.11
C VAL A 134 1.14 -11.63 3.50
N GLY A 135 1.33 -10.32 3.53
CA GLY A 135 2.54 -9.63 3.98
C GLY A 135 2.48 -9.22 5.46
N PRO A 136 3.62 -8.86 6.07
CA PRO A 136 3.70 -8.53 7.50
C PRO A 136 2.90 -7.29 7.88
N SER A 137 2.80 -6.29 7.01
CA SER A 137 2.05 -5.04 7.27
C SER A 137 0.56 -5.29 7.51
N SER A 138 -0.03 -6.34 6.93
CA SER A 138 -1.43 -6.70 7.17
C SER A 138 -1.70 -7.16 8.60
N PHE A 139 -0.66 -7.48 9.36
CA PHE A 139 -0.74 -7.97 10.74
C PHE A 139 -0.36 -6.93 11.77
N ILE A 140 0.67 -6.12 11.51
CA ILE A 140 1.26 -5.20 12.49
C ILE A 140 1.27 -3.73 11.99
N GLY A 141 0.56 -3.45 10.90
CA GLY A 141 0.50 -2.10 10.30
C GLY A 141 1.84 -1.68 9.71
N GLY A 142 2.05 -0.37 9.60
CA GLY A 142 3.26 0.20 9.02
C GLY A 142 4.56 -0.23 9.67
N PHE A 143 4.54 -0.66 10.93
CA PHE A 143 5.73 -1.23 11.61
C PHE A 143 6.16 -2.58 11.02
N GLY A 144 5.28 -3.26 10.30
CA GLY A 144 5.60 -4.47 9.55
C GLY A 144 6.13 -4.22 8.14
N ALA A 145 6.11 -2.99 7.67
CA ALA A 145 6.64 -2.65 6.36
C ALA A 145 8.13 -3.01 6.24
N HIS A 146 8.54 -3.42 5.06
CA HIS A 146 9.94 -3.55 4.74
C HIS A 146 10.62 -2.17 4.74
N PRO A 147 11.94 -2.08 4.83
CA PRO A 147 12.64 -0.80 4.92
C PRO A 147 12.15 0.20 3.89
N GLY A 148 11.58 1.35 4.37
CA GLY A 148 11.05 2.40 3.52
C GLY A 148 9.90 1.99 2.59
N ASP A 149 9.21 0.88 2.89
CA ASP A 149 8.19 0.25 2.03
C ASP A 149 8.66 0.13 0.57
N ILE A 150 9.91 -0.34 0.40
CA ILE A 150 10.58 -0.36 -0.91
C ILE A 150 9.85 -1.21 -1.95
N ASP A 151 9.06 -2.17 -1.52
CA ASP A 151 8.30 -3.12 -2.34
C ASP A 151 6.78 -2.86 -2.36
N ASP A 152 6.36 -1.71 -1.79
CA ASP A 152 4.97 -1.23 -1.75
C ASP A 152 3.96 -2.21 -1.09
N LEU A 153 4.43 -3.14 -0.27
CA LEU A 153 3.56 -4.11 0.41
C LEU A 153 2.83 -3.53 1.64
N ASP A 154 3.20 -2.32 2.10
CA ASP A 154 2.43 -1.51 3.06
C ASP A 154 1.46 -0.54 2.37
N GLN A 155 1.33 -0.66 1.06
CA GLN A 155 0.35 0.10 0.28
C GLN A 155 0.61 1.62 0.30
N THR A 156 1.87 2.03 0.18
CA THR A 156 2.25 3.45 0.11
C THR A 156 1.76 4.10 -1.19
N ALA A 157 1.85 3.41 -2.33
CA ALA A 157 1.49 3.94 -3.63
C ALA A 157 0.04 3.64 -4.03
N ARG A 158 -0.58 4.55 -4.78
CA ARG A 158 -1.86 4.38 -5.46
C ARG A 158 -1.73 4.90 -6.89
N VAL A 159 -2.42 4.26 -7.80
CA VAL A 159 -2.35 4.59 -9.22
C VAL A 159 -3.55 5.43 -9.64
N ASP A 160 -3.25 6.65 -10.14
CA ASP A 160 -4.25 7.55 -10.69
C ASP A 160 -4.69 7.10 -12.09
N SER A 161 -5.87 7.56 -12.52
CA SER A 161 -6.36 7.38 -13.90
C SER A 161 -6.22 5.93 -14.38
N SER A 162 -6.65 4.98 -13.55
CA SER A 162 -6.44 3.56 -13.83
C SER A 162 -7.74 2.83 -14.15
N ILE A 163 -7.59 1.75 -14.92
CA ILE A 163 -8.57 0.68 -15.10
C ILE A 163 -8.03 -0.57 -14.41
N LYS A 164 -8.88 -1.22 -13.62
CA LYS A 164 -8.53 -2.45 -12.91
C LYS A 164 -9.60 -3.50 -13.12
N TYR A 165 -9.18 -4.72 -13.40
CA TYR A 165 -10.00 -5.93 -13.37
C TYR A 165 -9.63 -6.76 -12.15
N THR A 166 -10.64 -7.24 -11.42
CA THR A 166 -10.49 -8.21 -10.34
C THR A 166 -11.46 -9.35 -10.58
N SER A 167 -10.98 -10.58 -10.66
CA SER A 167 -11.80 -11.77 -10.94
C SER A 167 -12.80 -12.07 -9.82
N ALA A 168 -13.83 -12.84 -10.12
CA ALA A 168 -14.56 -13.57 -9.10
C ALA A 168 -13.65 -14.61 -8.41
N ASN A 169 -14.11 -15.13 -7.28
CA ASN A 169 -13.39 -16.22 -6.59
C ASN A 169 -13.77 -17.56 -7.24
N TYR A 170 -12.78 -18.21 -7.85
CA TYR A 170 -12.95 -19.52 -8.49
C TYR A 170 -12.33 -20.61 -7.59
N ALA A 171 -13.11 -21.13 -6.65
CA ALA A 171 -12.70 -22.17 -5.71
C ALA A 171 -11.41 -21.80 -4.92
N GLY A 172 -11.33 -20.56 -4.43
CA GLY A 172 -10.19 -20.04 -3.68
C GLY A 172 -9.17 -19.29 -4.54
N PHE A 173 -9.22 -19.42 -5.86
CA PHE A 173 -8.34 -18.70 -6.77
C PHE A 173 -8.94 -17.36 -7.22
N THR A 174 -8.17 -16.28 -7.07
CA THR A 174 -8.51 -14.93 -7.54
C THR A 174 -7.30 -14.33 -8.26
N PHE A 175 -7.55 -13.48 -9.25
CA PHE A 175 -6.51 -12.79 -10.00
C PHE A 175 -6.99 -11.44 -10.50
N GLY A 176 -6.07 -10.59 -10.91
CA GLY A 176 -6.42 -9.28 -11.42
C GLY A 176 -5.27 -8.59 -12.15
N ALA A 177 -5.62 -7.49 -12.79
CA ALA A 177 -4.68 -6.65 -13.49
C ALA A 177 -5.13 -5.19 -13.41
N LEU A 178 -4.15 -4.28 -13.35
CA LEU A 178 -4.38 -2.84 -13.39
C LEU A 178 -3.50 -2.22 -14.47
N TYR A 179 -4.04 -1.20 -15.14
CA TYR A 179 -3.29 -0.29 -15.99
C TYR A 179 -3.64 1.16 -15.66
N GLY A 180 -2.64 1.93 -15.27
CA GLY A 180 -2.71 3.37 -15.02
C GLY A 180 -2.19 4.16 -16.20
N PHE A 181 -3.02 5.07 -16.72
CA PHE A 181 -2.67 5.91 -17.85
C PHE A 181 -1.80 7.08 -17.40
N GLY A 182 -0.63 7.23 -17.99
CA GLY A 182 0.30 8.31 -17.64
C GLY A 182 -0.17 9.73 -18.05
N GLY A 183 -1.20 9.83 -18.90
CA GLY A 183 -1.80 11.08 -19.29
C GLY A 183 -0.87 12.05 -20.06
N GLN A 184 0.20 11.52 -20.69
CA GLN A 184 1.16 12.34 -21.41
C GLN A 184 0.79 12.44 -22.90
N PRO A 185 0.49 13.64 -23.44
CA PRO A 185 0.22 13.82 -24.86
C PRO A 185 1.35 13.27 -25.72
N GLY A 186 1.01 12.47 -26.74
CA GLY A 186 1.98 11.88 -27.67
C GLY A 186 2.75 10.66 -27.12
N SER A 187 2.48 10.24 -25.87
CA SER A 187 3.14 9.06 -25.30
C SER A 187 2.25 8.29 -24.32
N MET A 188 1.89 7.07 -24.69
CA MET A 188 1.16 6.15 -23.80
C MET A 188 2.07 5.45 -22.78
N LYS A 189 3.41 5.50 -22.96
CA LYS A 189 4.37 4.77 -22.14
C LYS A 189 5.04 5.59 -21.05
N GLN A 190 4.78 6.91 -20.99
CA GLN A 190 5.34 7.76 -19.94
C GLN A 190 4.40 7.85 -18.75
N ARG A 191 4.94 7.74 -17.54
CA ARG A 191 4.19 7.78 -16.29
C ARG A 191 3.07 6.74 -16.18
N ASN A 192 3.15 5.67 -16.93
CA ASN A 192 2.19 4.58 -16.76
C ASN A 192 2.63 3.64 -15.64
N THR A 193 1.66 3.01 -15.02
CA THR A 193 1.88 1.90 -14.09
C THR A 193 0.99 0.76 -14.53
N TRP A 194 1.52 -0.47 -14.52
CA TRP A 194 0.70 -1.65 -14.72
C TRP A 194 1.10 -2.75 -13.75
N SER A 195 0.13 -3.51 -13.32
CA SER A 195 0.35 -4.61 -12.40
C SER A 195 -0.56 -5.79 -12.73
N VAL A 196 -0.09 -6.98 -12.37
CA VAL A 196 -0.86 -8.22 -12.40
C VAL A 196 -0.63 -8.96 -11.09
N GLY A 197 -1.62 -9.70 -10.64
CA GLY A 197 -1.48 -10.49 -9.43
C GLY A 197 -2.50 -11.61 -9.36
N ALA A 198 -2.22 -12.57 -8.49
CA ALA A 198 -3.10 -13.67 -8.17
C ALA A 198 -2.93 -14.12 -6.72
N ALA A 199 -4.00 -14.61 -6.14
CA ALA A 199 -3.99 -15.23 -4.83
C ALA A 199 -4.75 -16.55 -4.83
N TYR A 200 -4.34 -17.45 -3.95
CA TYR A 200 -5.02 -18.69 -3.69
C TYR A 200 -5.24 -18.88 -2.19
N ALA A 201 -6.44 -19.23 -1.81
CA ALA A 201 -6.83 -19.52 -0.44
C ALA A 201 -7.53 -20.89 -0.37
N ALA A 202 -6.93 -21.82 0.37
CA ALA A 202 -7.46 -23.17 0.57
C ALA A 202 -7.27 -23.62 2.02
N GLY A 203 -8.37 -23.73 2.75
CA GLY A 203 -8.32 -24.06 4.17
C GLY A 203 -7.44 -23.06 4.94
N PRO A 204 -6.39 -23.52 5.64
CA PRO A 204 -5.50 -22.66 6.41
C PRO A 204 -4.45 -21.91 5.55
N LEU A 205 -4.22 -22.34 4.32
CA LEU A 205 -3.18 -21.79 3.44
C LEU A 205 -3.71 -20.61 2.62
N ARG A 206 -2.94 -19.51 2.60
CA ARG A 206 -3.11 -18.39 1.65
C ARG A 206 -1.78 -18.10 1.00
N VAL A 207 -1.81 -17.87 -0.31
CA VAL A 207 -0.63 -17.54 -1.11
C VAL A 207 -0.99 -16.37 -2.02
N GLY A 208 -0.08 -15.44 -2.18
CA GLY A 208 -0.19 -14.32 -3.12
C GLY A 208 1.07 -14.19 -3.96
N VAL A 209 0.90 -13.79 -5.21
CA VAL A 209 1.98 -13.43 -6.12
C VAL A 209 1.55 -12.23 -6.95
N GLY A 210 2.48 -11.31 -7.20
CA GLY A 210 2.20 -10.13 -7.98
C GLY A 210 3.44 -9.59 -8.68
N TYR A 211 3.18 -8.84 -9.73
CA TYR A 211 4.16 -8.08 -10.47
C TYR A 211 3.62 -6.67 -10.71
N GLU A 212 4.50 -5.70 -10.56
CA GLU A 212 4.23 -4.30 -10.89
C GLU A 212 5.38 -3.72 -11.70
N ARG A 213 5.04 -2.84 -12.63
CA ARG A 213 5.99 -1.95 -13.29
C ARG A 213 5.43 -0.55 -13.37
N SER A 214 6.22 0.40 -12.91
CA SER A 214 5.97 1.84 -13.03
C SER A 214 7.05 2.47 -13.88
N ASP A 215 6.64 3.29 -14.86
CA ASP A 215 7.54 4.06 -15.72
C ASP A 215 7.50 5.55 -15.32
N ASN A 216 8.68 6.15 -15.27
CA ASN A 216 8.85 7.55 -14.94
C ASN A 216 8.58 8.47 -16.14
N SER A 217 8.35 9.75 -15.89
CA SER A 217 8.22 10.77 -16.95
C SER A 217 9.55 11.03 -17.65
N LYS A 218 9.52 11.09 -18.97
CA LYS A 218 10.66 11.51 -19.79
C LYS A 218 10.67 13.01 -20.05
N THR A 219 9.62 13.74 -19.69
CA THR A 219 9.44 15.16 -20.02
C THR A 219 10.00 16.06 -18.92
N GLY A 220 10.79 17.03 -19.32
CA GLY A 220 11.31 18.12 -18.51
C GLY A 220 12.81 18.30 -18.66
N ALA A 221 13.27 18.82 -19.82
CA ALA A 221 14.69 19.16 -20.03
C ALA A 221 15.18 20.30 -19.12
N THR A 222 14.28 20.98 -18.43
CA THR A 222 14.56 22.12 -17.53
C THR A 222 14.17 21.85 -16.08
N ASP A 223 13.49 20.73 -15.78
CA ASP A 223 13.11 20.38 -14.43
C ASP A 223 14.19 19.45 -13.87
N THR A 224 15.07 20.00 -13.06
CA THR A 224 16.09 19.25 -12.29
C THR A 224 15.48 18.44 -11.18
N THR A 225 14.16 18.49 -11.02
CA THR A 225 13.43 17.65 -10.08
C THR A 225 13.33 16.23 -10.62
N LEU A 226 13.67 15.31 -9.77
CA LEU A 226 13.46 13.88 -9.85
C LEU A 226 12.14 13.57 -10.55
N GLY A 227 12.12 12.78 -11.60
CA GLY A 227 10.98 12.50 -12.47
C GLY A 227 9.61 12.41 -11.80
N LYS A 228 8.58 12.42 -12.60
CA LYS A 228 7.20 12.35 -12.08
C LYS A 228 6.65 10.94 -12.26
N TRP A 229 6.57 10.22 -11.18
CA TRP A 229 5.91 8.92 -11.08
C TRP A 229 4.39 9.10 -10.94
N GLN A 230 3.63 8.07 -11.21
CA GLN A 230 2.18 8.09 -11.05
C GLN A 230 1.76 8.37 -9.59
N SER A 231 2.54 7.90 -8.65
CA SER A 231 2.29 7.97 -7.21
C SER A 231 3.24 8.89 -6.45
N THR A 232 3.85 9.87 -7.11
CA THR A 232 4.87 10.75 -6.49
C THR A 232 4.37 11.43 -5.20
N ASP A 233 3.11 11.85 -5.18
CA ASP A 233 2.54 12.57 -4.03
C ASP A 233 2.18 11.66 -2.85
N ASP A 234 2.27 10.34 -3.02
CA ASP A 234 2.01 9.36 -1.95
C ASP A 234 3.22 9.10 -1.06
N GLY A 235 4.38 9.66 -1.41
CA GLY A 235 5.60 9.52 -0.61
C GLY A 235 6.53 8.41 -1.06
N LEU A 236 6.32 7.89 -2.26
CA LEU A 236 7.09 6.84 -2.87
C LEU A 236 8.56 7.14 -2.86
N PHE A 237 9.53 7.21 -2.73
CA PHE A 237 10.93 7.60 -2.74
C PHE A 237 11.31 8.57 -1.62
N ASN A 238 10.64 8.53 -0.48
CA ASN A 238 10.91 9.45 0.63
C ASN A 238 11.76 8.83 1.75
N SER A 239 12.28 7.64 1.54
CA SER A 239 13.08 6.90 2.52
C SER A 239 14.54 6.82 2.10
N SER A 240 15.46 6.76 3.06
CA SER A 240 16.91 6.71 2.79
C SER A 240 17.34 5.49 1.95
N ILE A 241 16.57 4.42 1.94
CA ILE A 241 16.86 3.25 1.11
C ILE A 241 16.55 3.49 -0.37
N ASN A 242 15.56 4.31 -0.72
CA ASN A 242 15.07 4.44 -2.09
C ASN A 242 15.16 5.86 -2.66
N GLU A 243 15.43 6.91 -1.87
CA GLU A 243 15.47 8.30 -2.35
C GLU A 243 16.49 8.52 -3.49
N GLY A 244 17.62 7.79 -3.51
CA GLY A 244 18.63 7.86 -4.56
C GLY A 244 18.16 7.31 -5.92
N TYR A 245 17.09 6.53 -5.93
CA TYR A 245 16.54 5.91 -7.14
C TYR A 245 15.31 6.61 -7.69
N ALA A 246 14.90 7.74 -7.13
CA ALA A 246 13.76 8.53 -7.59
C ALA A 246 13.91 9.00 -9.05
N SER A 247 15.14 9.15 -9.53
CA SER A 247 15.47 9.49 -10.94
C SER A 247 15.47 8.28 -11.89
N ALA A 248 15.16 7.06 -11.43
CA ALA A 248 15.11 5.88 -12.29
C ALA A 248 14.13 6.08 -13.45
N GLN A 249 14.40 5.46 -14.58
CA GLN A 249 13.48 5.44 -15.73
C GLN A 249 12.28 4.55 -15.45
N SER A 250 12.48 3.44 -14.74
CA SER A 250 11.40 2.55 -14.33
C SER A 250 11.73 1.81 -13.03
N GLN A 251 10.66 1.48 -12.31
CA GLN A 251 10.68 0.56 -11.18
C GLN A 251 9.94 -0.72 -11.58
N GLN A 252 10.42 -1.88 -11.12
CA GLN A 252 9.74 -3.16 -11.23
C GLN A 252 9.75 -3.85 -9.88
N ILE A 253 8.62 -4.43 -9.51
CA ILE A 253 8.47 -5.20 -8.28
C ILE A 253 7.88 -6.56 -8.63
N ILE A 254 8.54 -7.62 -8.19
CA ILE A 254 7.99 -8.97 -8.12
C ILE A 254 7.87 -9.30 -6.65
N ALA A 255 6.68 -9.69 -6.20
CA ALA A 255 6.49 -10.07 -4.82
C ALA A 255 5.65 -11.34 -4.69
N THR A 256 5.91 -12.11 -3.66
CA THR A 256 5.13 -13.27 -3.27
C THR A 256 5.12 -13.41 -1.77
N GLY A 257 4.05 -13.98 -1.24
CA GLY A 257 3.93 -14.28 0.17
C GLY A 257 3.01 -15.47 0.39
N ALA A 258 3.16 -16.09 1.54
CA ALA A 258 2.28 -17.17 1.98
C ALA A 258 2.06 -17.08 3.49
N THR A 259 0.84 -17.40 3.91
CA THR A 259 0.50 -17.56 5.33
C THR A 259 -0.17 -18.90 5.57
N TYR A 260 0.09 -19.47 6.75
CA TYR A 260 -0.57 -20.69 7.21
C TYR A 260 -1.19 -20.43 8.58
N ASP A 261 -2.48 -20.70 8.70
CA ASP A 261 -3.27 -20.54 9.93
C ASP A 261 -3.32 -21.85 10.72
N PHE A 262 -2.66 -21.89 11.86
CA PHE A 262 -2.64 -23.02 12.78
C PHE A 262 -3.78 -22.96 13.83
N GLY A 263 -4.72 -22.01 13.68
CA GLY A 263 -5.78 -21.71 14.63
C GLY A 263 -5.36 -20.62 15.63
N PRO A 264 -4.59 -20.91 16.68
CA PRO A 264 -4.15 -19.87 17.61
C PRO A 264 -3.03 -18.99 17.04
N ALA A 265 -2.31 -19.45 16.02
CA ALA A 265 -1.20 -18.74 15.42
C ALA A 265 -1.29 -18.73 13.89
N VAL A 266 -0.91 -17.63 13.28
CA VAL A 266 -0.66 -17.51 11.84
C VAL A 266 0.83 -17.27 11.65
N VAL A 267 1.46 -18.02 10.77
CA VAL A 267 2.87 -17.82 10.37
C VAL A 267 2.88 -17.47 8.90
N GLY A 268 3.71 -16.51 8.53
CA GLY A 268 3.87 -16.05 7.15
C GLY A 268 5.33 -15.93 6.74
N VAL A 269 5.54 -16.07 5.44
CA VAL A 269 6.81 -15.79 4.75
C VAL A 269 6.53 -14.92 3.54
N ASN A 270 7.47 -14.07 3.19
CA ASN A 270 7.38 -13.25 1.99
C ASN A 270 8.75 -13.10 1.33
N TYR A 271 8.71 -12.82 0.05
CA TYR A 271 9.87 -12.44 -0.74
C TYR A 271 9.48 -11.40 -1.78
N SER A 272 10.32 -10.39 -1.96
CA SER A 272 10.19 -9.43 -3.06
C SER A 272 11.54 -9.11 -3.70
N ASN A 273 11.47 -8.80 -5.01
CA ASN A 273 12.58 -8.32 -5.81
C ASN A 273 12.17 -6.98 -6.44
N VAL A 274 12.86 -5.92 -6.02
CA VAL A 274 12.63 -4.55 -6.48
C VAL A 274 13.78 -4.11 -7.34
N GLN A 275 13.48 -3.61 -8.54
CA GLN A 275 14.49 -3.17 -9.50
C GLN A 275 14.24 -1.74 -9.93
N TYR A 276 15.25 -0.91 -9.85
CA TYR A 276 15.30 0.43 -10.41
C TYR A 276 16.22 0.43 -11.62
N ARG A 277 15.71 0.80 -12.79
CA ARG A 277 16.47 0.86 -14.03
C ARG A 277 16.78 2.29 -14.37
N SER A 278 18.07 2.58 -14.59
CA SER A 278 18.47 3.91 -15.04
C SER A 278 18.06 4.17 -16.49
N GLY A 279 17.96 5.43 -16.83
CA GLY A 279 17.79 5.95 -18.19
C GLY A 279 18.64 7.20 -18.36
N ASP A 280 18.51 7.87 -19.50
CA ASP A 280 19.36 9.00 -19.89
C ASP A 280 19.37 10.17 -18.90
N ARG A 281 18.42 10.24 -17.97
CA ARG A 281 18.27 11.32 -16.98
C ARG A 281 18.42 10.85 -15.55
N SER A 282 18.76 9.59 -15.35
CA SER A 282 18.98 9.06 -14.02
C SER A 282 20.25 9.61 -13.43
N LEU A 283 20.25 9.87 -12.13
CA LEU A 283 21.41 10.30 -11.36
C LEU A 283 22.34 9.12 -11.03
N PHE A 284 22.02 7.93 -11.55
CA PHE A 284 22.84 6.73 -11.39
C PHE A 284 22.87 5.94 -12.71
N SER A 285 23.78 5.00 -12.83
CA SER A 285 23.95 4.15 -14.00
C SER A 285 23.61 2.68 -13.70
N GLY A 286 23.20 1.92 -14.74
CA GLY A 286 22.93 0.49 -14.61
C GLY A 286 21.57 0.18 -13.94
N HIS A 287 21.56 -0.86 -13.13
CA HIS A 287 20.35 -1.37 -12.44
C HIS A 287 20.65 -1.53 -10.95
N ALA A 288 19.81 -0.91 -10.11
CA ALA A 288 19.80 -1.22 -8.69
C ALA A 288 18.73 -2.25 -8.40
N THR A 289 19.11 -3.31 -7.69
CA THR A 289 18.19 -4.40 -7.31
C THR A 289 18.21 -4.57 -5.81
N PHE A 290 17.04 -4.68 -5.20
CA PHE A 290 16.88 -5.04 -3.79
C PHE A 290 16.09 -6.32 -3.68
N ASN A 291 16.61 -7.28 -2.93
CA ASN A 291 15.93 -8.52 -2.58
C ASN A 291 15.53 -8.45 -1.11
N VAL A 292 14.27 -8.67 -0.84
CA VAL A 292 13.71 -8.67 0.52
C VAL A 292 13.17 -10.06 0.81
N ALA A 293 13.52 -10.60 1.96
CA ALA A 293 12.94 -11.86 2.47
C ALA A 293 12.53 -11.65 3.92
N GLY A 294 11.33 -12.13 4.27
CA GLY A 294 10.78 -11.96 5.60
C GLY A 294 10.04 -13.18 6.11
N VAL A 295 9.99 -13.28 7.44
CA VAL A 295 9.17 -14.23 8.19
C VAL A 295 8.47 -13.48 9.31
N PHE A 296 7.22 -13.82 9.56
CA PHE A 296 6.43 -13.16 10.60
C PHE A 296 5.42 -14.12 11.20
N ALA A 297 4.96 -13.80 12.40
CA ALA A 297 3.94 -14.57 13.08
C ALA A 297 2.99 -13.65 13.86
N ARG A 298 1.74 -14.06 13.93
CA ARG A 298 0.73 -13.52 14.85
C ARG A 298 0.27 -14.67 15.73
N TRP A 299 0.22 -14.45 17.05
CA TRP A 299 -0.30 -15.40 18.01
C TRP A 299 -1.45 -14.79 18.81
N ASN A 300 -2.63 -15.40 18.71
CA ASN A 300 -3.81 -15.08 19.51
C ASN A 300 -3.68 -15.80 20.87
N VAL A 301 -3.05 -15.13 21.83
CA VAL A 301 -2.84 -15.67 23.21
C VAL A 301 -4.18 -15.86 23.92
N ARG A 302 -5.09 -14.92 23.68
CA ARG A 302 -6.49 -14.91 24.12
C ARG A 302 -7.36 -14.30 23.02
N PRO A 303 -8.69 -14.46 23.05
CA PRO A 303 -9.57 -13.85 22.05
C PRO A 303 -9.37 -12.35 21.86
N GLN A 304 -8.99 -11.62 22.94
CA GLN A 304 -8.75 -10.18 22.92
C GLN A 304 -7.28 -9.78 22.78
N THR A 305 -6.32 -10.74 22.85
CA THR A 305 -4.88 -10.44 22.94
C THR A 305 -4.13 -11.10 21.80
N GLN A 306 -3.51 -10.27 20.96
CA GLN A 306 -2.69 -10.69 19.84
C GLN A 306 -1.25 -10.24 20.07
N LEU A 307 -0.30 -11.11 19.83
CA LEU A 307 1.13 -10.83 19.79
C LEU A 307 1.63 -11.01 18.37
N PHE A 308 2.61 -10.18 18.00
CA PHE A 308 3.23 -10.18 16.68
C PHE A 308 4.74 -10.22 16.83
N ALA A 309 5.39 -10.94 15.92
CA ALA A 309 6.82 -10.91 15.74
C ALA A 309 7.14 -11.04 14.24
N GLY A 310 8.12 -10.29 13.77
CA GLY A 310 8.57 -10.36 12.40
C GLY A 310 10.05 -10.05 12.27
N TYR A 311 10.66 -10.62 11.26
CA TYR A 311 12.01 -10.33 10.84
C TYR A 311 12.07 -10.25 9.32
N SER A 312 12.75 -9.24 8.79
CA SER A 312 13.05 -9.16 7.36
C SER A 312 14.51 -8.81 7.14
N TYR A 313 15.04 -9.34 6.05
CA TYR A 313 16.37 -9.04 5.53
C TYR A 313 16.25 -8.48 4.11
N THR A 314 16.83 -7.31 3.90
CA THR A 314 16.90 -6.65 2.59
C THR A 314 18.34 -6.51 2.18
N ARG A 315 18.65 -6.85 0.91
CA ARG A 315 19.98 -6.71 0.33
C ARG A 315 19.93 -6.04 -1.02
N GLY A 316 20.69 -4.97 -1.18
CA GLY A 316 20.94 -4.29 -2.44
C GLY A 316 21.90 -5.06 -3.37
N SER A 317 21.93 -4.70 -4.64
CA SER A 317 22.97 -5.10 -5.60
C SER A 317 24.10 -4.07 -5.66
N ASP A 318 25.14 -4.41 -6.39
CA ASP A 318 26.13 -3.43 -6.83
C ASP A 318 25.45 -2.42 -7.75
N VAL A 319 25.73 -1.16 -7.59
CA VAL A 319 25.21 -0.07 -8.41
C VAL A 319 26.22 1.08 -8.40
N ASP A 320 26.45 1.67 -9.56
CA ASP A 320 27.22 2.90 -9.74
C ASP A 320 28.62 2.89 -9.07
N GLY A 321 29.31 1.73 -9.12
CA GLY A 321 30.62 1.54 -8.51
C GLY A 321 30.60 1.28 -7.00
N ILE A 322 29.39 1.08 -6.40
CA ILE A 322 29.26 0.64 -5.02
C ILE A 322 29.42 -0.88 -4.96
N ASP A 323 30.54 -1.36 -4.39
CA ASP A 323 30.79 -2.79 -4.18
C ASP A 323 30.30 -3.27 -2.80
N ASP A 324 30.27 -2.37 -1.79
CA ASP A 324 29.76 -2.64 -0.45
C ASP A 324 28.23 -2.44 -0.42
N ARG A 325 27.52 -3.50 -0.73
CA ARG A 325 26.06 -3.52 -0.96
C ARG A 325 25.29 -3.16 0.30
N ALA A 326 24.29 -2.29 0.16
CA ALA A 326 23.37 -1.98 1.24
C ALA A 326 22.66 -3.24 1.77
N GLN A 327 22.60 -3.39 3.08
CA GLN A 327 21.92 -4.48 3.78
C GLN A 327 21.11 -3.91 4.93
N TYR A 328 19.92 -4.47 5.15
CA TYR A 328 19.04 -4.03 6.23
C TYR A 328 18.49 -5.24 6.96
N HIS A 329 18.61 -5.26 8.27
CA HIS A 329 18.00 -6.20 9.18
C HIS A 329 16.89 -5.49 9.95
N ASN A 330 15.66 -5.95 9.83
CA ASN A 330 14.51 -5.33 10.48
C ASN A 330 13.81 -6.36 11.39
N VAL A 331 13.64 -6.01 12.67
CA VAL A 331 12.90 -6.80 13.67
C VAL A 331 11.70 -6.01 14.09
N THR A 332 10.52 -6.62 14.10
CA THR A 332 9.27 -6.00 14.55
C THR A 332 8.62 -6.85 15.62
N LEU A 333 8.07 -6.19 16.64
CA LEU A 333 7.31 -6.82 17.72
C LEU A 333 6.06 -5.98 17.99
N GLY A 334 4.99 -6.63 18.40
CA GLY A 334 3.77 -5.93 18.75
C GLY A 334 2.83 -6.72 19.63
N ALA A 335 2.04 -5.98 20.38
CA ALA A 335 0.92 -6.50 21.16
C ALA A 335 -0.31 -5.64 20.89
N VAL A 336 -1.44 -6.28 20.65
CA VAL A 336 -2.74 -5.62 20.49
C VAL A 336 -3.72 -6.23 21.49
N TYR A 337 -4.42 -5.37 22.21
CA TYR A 337 -5.49 -5.75 23.10
C TYR A 337 -6.80 -5.11 22.67
N ASP A 338 -7.78 -5.94 22.32
CA ASP A 338 -9.10 -5.50 21.87
C ASP A 338 -9.99 -5.21 23.09
N LEU A 339 -10.27 -3.93 23.35
CA LEU A 339 -11.23 -3.46 24.33
C LEU A 339 -12.67 -3.78 23.89
N SER A 340 -12.90 -3.79 22.59
CA SER A 340 -14.15 -4.18 21.95
C SER A 340 -13.88 -4.67 20.52
N LYS A 341 -14.95 -5.07 19.79
CA LYS A 341 -14.84 -5.41 18.34
C LYS A 341 -14.34 -4.25 17.48
N ARG A 342 -14.41 -3.02 17.96
CA ARG A 342 -14.06 -1.80 17.21
C ARG A 342 -12.90 -1.02 17.82
N THR A 343 -12.59 -1.22 19.09
CA THR A 343 -11.59 -0.43 19.83
C THR A 343 -10.45 -1.33 20.29
N SER A 344 -9.24 -0.95 19.97
CA SER A 344 -8.03 -1.68 20.38
C SER A 344 -6.99 -0.70 20.93
N VAL A 345 -6.27 -1.12 21.99
CA VAL A 345 -5.00 -0.51 22.38
C VAL A 345 -3.86 -1.37 21.89
N TYR A 346 -2.72 -0.77 21.58
CA TYR A 346 -1.57 -1.49 21.06
C TYR A 346 -0.24 -0.93 21.56
N LEU A 347 0.74 -1.81 21.61
CA LEU A 347 2.16 -1.48 21.76
C LEU A 347 2.91 -2.11 20.59
N LEU A 348 3.56 -1.29 19.78
CA LEU A 348 4.33 -1.68 18.62
C LEU A 348 5.78 -1.26 18.80
N GLY A 349 6.72 -2.06 18.32
CA GLY A 349 8.13 -1.73 18.30
C GLY A 349 8.79 -2.29 17.04
N ALA A 350 9.74 -1.54 16.51
CA ALA A 350 10.60 -2.00 15.44
C ALA A 350 12.03 -1.51 15.67
N TYR A 351 12.98 -2.35 15.30
CA TYR A 351 14.40 -2.02 15.27
C TYR A 351 14.99 -2.42 13.92
N GLN A 352 15.74 -1.50 13.34
CA GLN A 352 16.43 -1.76 12.09
C GLN A 352 17.91 -1.42 12.21
N HIS A 353 18.74 -2.27 11.61
CA HIS A 353 20.17 -2.02 11.40
C HIS A 353 20.47 -2.09 9.90
N ALA A 354 21.09 -1.02 9.39
CA ALA A 354 21.57 -0.91 8.03
C ALA A 354 23.11 -1.01 8.01
N SER A 355 23.67 -1.51 6.92
CA SER A 355 25.10 -1.55 6.65
C SER A 355 25.38 -1.45 5.16
N GLY A 356 26.64 -1.24 4.78
CA GLY A 356 27.02 -1.04 3.39
C GLY A 356 26.67 0.36 2.88
N MET A 357 26.55 0.52 1.57
CA MET A 357 26.37 1.79 0.90
C MET A 357 25.18 1.77 -0.05
N THR A 358 24.54 2.92 -0.22
CA THR A 358 23.46 3.20 -1.18
C THR A 358 23.68 4.57 -1.81
N LEU A 359 22.69 5.05 -2.57
CA LEU A 359 22.71 6.40 -3.16
C LEU A 359 21.83 7.35 -2.36
N ASP A 360 22.32 8.60 -2.16
CA ASP A 360 21.49 9.69 -1.64
C ASP A 360 20.58 10.29 -2.75
N ALA A 361 19.70 11.21 -2.37
CA ALA A 361 18.78 11.88 -3.30
C ALA A 361 19.48 12.66 -4.45
N LEU A 362 20.79 12.88 -4.35
CA LEU A 362 21.62 13.51 -5.38
C LEU A 362 22.40 12.49 -6.23
N GLY A 363 22.15 11.19 -6.05
CA GLY A 363 22.83 10.11 -6.75
C GLY A 363 24.28 9.87 -6.29
N ARG A 364 24.65 10.34 -5.09
CA ARG A 364 26.00 10.16 -4.56
C ARG A 364 26.05 8.93 -3.65
N PRO A 365 27.14 8.13 -3.73
CA PRO A 365 27.37 7.03 -2.79
C PRO A 365 27.45 7.53 -1.34
N VAL A 366 26.63 6.95 -0.46
CA VAL A 366 26.60 7.25 0.97
C VAL A 366 26.44 5.96 1.77
N ALA A 367 26.85 5.98 3.04
CA ALA A 367 26.57 4.87 3.94
C ALA A 367 25.07 4.65 4.06
N ALA A 368 24.63 3.40 3.97
CA ALA A 368 23.24 3.04 4.17
C ALA A 368 22.80 3.37 5.60
N THR A 369 21.68 4.05 5.75
CA THR A 369 21.10 4.40 7.05
C THR A 369 19.77 3.72 7.25
N ALA A 370 19.38 3.49 8.49
CA ALA A 370 18.13 2.82 8.80
C ALA A 370 16.91 3.65 8.33
N SER A 371 15.86 2.96 7.90
CA SER A 371 14.59 3.54 7.47
C SER A 371 13.47 2.59 7.86
N VAL A 372 13.10 2.62 9.15
CA VAL A 372 12.05 1.76 9.68
C VAL A 372 10.71 2.20 9.14
N SER A 373 9.89 1.23 8.68
CA SER A 373 8.54 1.48 8.18
C SER A 373 8.51 2.30 6.87
N ASP A 374 7.34 2.77 6.49
CA ASP A 374 7.13 3.78 5.46
C ASP A 374 7.39 5.20 6.02
N LYS A 375 7.27 6.23 5.17
CA LYS A 375 7.44 7.62 5.63
C LYS A 375 6.33 8.08 6.57
N ALA A 376 5.13 7.54 6.44
CA ALA A 376 3.98 7.99 7.23
C ALA A 376 4.10 7.57 8.70
N ASN A 377 4.64 6.37 8.94
CA ASN A 377 4.74 5.75 10.26
C ASN A 377 6.15 5.80 10.84
N GLY A 378 7.17 5.79 9.98
CA GLY A 378 8.57 5.91 10.32
C GLY A 378 9.19 7.17 9.73
N HIS A 379 10.46 7.33 9.95
CA HIS A 379 11.28 8.37 9.33
C HIS A 379 12.68 7.79 9.12
N SER A 380 13.35 8.22 8.06
CA SER A 380 14.74 7.81 7.84
C SER A 380 15.62 8.24 9.02
N SER A 381 16.57 7.41 9.37
CA SER A 381 17.61 7.69 10.35
C SER A 381 18.79 8.38 9.70
N ASP A 382 19.56 9.15 10.49
CA ASP A 382 20.87 9.64 10.11
C ASP A 382 22.01 8.63 10.43
N THR A 383 21.66 7.53 11.08
CA THR A 383 22.60 6.49 11.49
C THR A 383 22.21 5.13 10.91
N GLN A 384 23.12 4.16 11.04
CA GLN A 384 22.87 2.78 10.64
C GLN A 384 21.80 2.07 11.47
N SER A 385 21.38 2.61 12.59
CA SER A 385 20.42 1.96 13.49
C SER A 385 19.28 2.89 13.87
N GLN A 386 18.06 2.36 13.92
CA GLN A 386 16.88 3.07 14.38
C GLN A 386 15.99 2.14 15.19
N ALA A 387 15.49 2.64 16.30
CA ALA A 387 14.44 2.02 17.09
C ALA A 387 13.20 2.91 17.11
N ILE A 388 12.03 2.33 16.90
CA ILE A 388 10.74 3.02 16.98
C ILE A 388 9.84 2.22 17.94
N VAL A 389 9.19 2.91 18.86
CA VAL A 389 8.20 2.31 19.78
C VAL A 389 6.97 3.20 19.83
N SER A 390 5.79 2.60 19.69
CA SER A 390 4.51 3.32 19.72
C SER A 390 3.51 2.63 20.64
N LEU A 391 2.89 3.42 21.50
CA LEU A 391 1.72 3.05 22.31
C LEU A 391 0.52 3.84 21.79
N GLY A 392 -0.55 3.15 21.40
CA GLY A 392 -1.66 3.83 20.74
C GLY A 392 -3.02 3.18 20.92
N LEU A 393 -4.00 3.86 20.36
CA LEU A 393 -5.41 3.50 20.34
C LEU A 393 -5.93 3.52 18.90
N ARG A 394 -6.69 2.49 18.54
CA ARG A 394 -7.39 2.41 17.26
C ARG A 394 -8.88 2.25 17.48
N GLN A 395 -9.68 3.05 16.79
CA GLN A 395 -11.13 2.95 16.72
C GLN A 395 -11.61 2.73 15.29
N ARG A 396 -12.49 1.75 15.07
CA ARG A 396 -13.17 1.49 13.78
C ARG A 396 -14.65 1.86 13.88
N PHE A 397 -15.24 2.38 12.82
CA PHE A 397 -16.68 2.71 12.76
C PHE A 397 -17.28 2.38 11.40
#